data_9e427c968f24ea53eb813887aa5e139f
#
_entry.id   9e427c968f24ea53eb813887aa5e139f
#
_cell.length_a   1.000
_cell.length_b   1.000
_cell.length_c   1.000
_cell.angle_alpha   90.00
_cell.angle_beta   90.00
_cell.angle_gamma   90.00
#
_symmetry.space_group_name_H-M   'P 1'
#
loop_
_entity.id
_entity.type
_entity.pdbx_description
1 polymer ?
#
loop_
_entity_poly.entity_id
_entity_poly.type
_entity_poly.pdbx_seq_one_letter_code
_entity_poly.pdbx_strand_id
1 'polypeptide(L)'
;MATKYAYGLKDRRLIGLACGVVAGISYGTNPLFAKPLLQSGVPVLVMLFFRYGISAALLSLWMLLKREPFSVKKREIGLLALLGVLFAGSSLFLFASYEFIPSGLATTLVYLYPVFVALIMVLLRFYPSWQTWLSIAATFGGILLLSSPSQGADIKLPGIILAVMSALSYAFYLVIVNRSGRIKHVSEHTLTLYALVTGAFLFALIRFFQGGSITEGIDTAADWGNLIGLAVVPTMISMLTLAVSSRFIGPTKTSILGVFEPLTAILIGTLMFSEPMTWKMGVGIAICVGAVVFMILKPGAQGHGKEGE
;
A
#
# COMPACT_ATOMS: atom_id res chain seq x y z
N MET A 1 8.57 22.16 -19.71
CA MET A 1 9.77 21.44 -20.20
C MET A 1 9.95 20.24 -19.30
N ALA A 2 9.57 19.06 -19.76
CA ALA A 2 9.76 17.83 -19.01
C ALA A 2 11.25 17.50 -19.01
N THR A 3 11.89 17.59 -17.86
CA THR A 3 13.25 17.10 -17.66
C THR A 3 13.18 15.59 -17.80
N LYS A 4 13.39 15.09 -19.03
CA LYS A 4 13.71 13.70 -19.29
C LYS A 4 15.03 13.42 -18.57
N TYR A 5 14.98 12.99 -17.31
CA TYR A 5 16.12 12.31 -16.71
C TYR A 5 16.33 11.04 -17.50
N ALA A 6 17.34 11.05 -18.36
CA ALA A 6 17.83 9.88 -19.07
C ALA A 6 18.61 8.98 -18.09
N TYR A 7 17.89 8.42 -17.09
CA TYR A 7 18.46 7.38 -16.25
C TYR A 7 18.74 6.14 -17.08
N GLY A 8 19.95 5.62 -16.99
CA GLY A 8 20.30 4.31 -17.55
C GLY A 8 19.39 3.22 -16.99
N LEU A 9 19.27 2.09 -17.69
CA LEU A 9 18.43 0.96 -17.24
C LEU A 9 18.77 0.49 -15.81
N LYS A 10 20.07 0.52 -15.47
CA LYS A 10 20.59 0.18 -14.13
C LYS A 10 20.12 1.17 -13.08
N ASP A 11 20.15 2.46 -13.38
CA ASP A 11 19.74 3.54 -12.47
C ASP A 11 18.23 3.48 -12.21
N ARG A 12 17.41 3.25 -13.25
CA ARG A 12 15.96 3.09 -13.11
C ARG A 12 15.60 1.92 -12.21
N ARG A 13 16.32 0.80 -12.34
CA ARG A 13 16.10 -0.36 -11.48
C ARG A 13 16.44 -0.05 -10.03
N LEU A 14 17.57 0.60 -9.78
CA LEU A 14 18.00 0.98 -8.42
C LEU A 14 16.99 1.96 -7.78
N ILE A 15 16.57 2.98 -8.52
CA ILE A 15 15.54 3.93 -8.06
C ILE A 15 14.24 3.19 -7.75
N GLY A 16 13.81 2.28 -8.62
CA GLY A 16 12.59 1.50 -8.40
C GLY A 16 12.65 0.63 -7.14
N LEU A 17 13.79 -0.02 -6.87
CA LEU A 17 14.01 -0.79 -5.65
C LEU A 17 14.02 0.11 -4.41
N ALA A 18 14.76 1.21 -4.43
CA ALA A 18 14.82 2.17 -3.33
C ALA A 18 13.42 2.75 -3.02
N CYS A 19 12.67 3.15 -4.06
CA CYS A 19 11.30 3.63 -3.91
C CYS A 19 10.37 2.56 -3.31
N GLY A 20 10.53 1.27 -3.69
CA GLY A 20 9.74 0.19 -3.11
C GLY A 20 10.01 -0.02 -1.62
N VAL A 21 11.27 0.04 -1.21
CA VAL A 21 11.67 -0.03 0.20
C VAL A 21 11.12 1.16 0.98
N VAL A 22 11.29 2.38 0.46
CA VAL A 22 10.76 3.61 1.10
C VAL A 22 9.24 3.54 1.21
N ALA A 23 8.54 3.05 0.18
CA ALA A 23 7.08 2.86 0.22
C ALA A 23 6.67 1.92 1.36
N GLY A 24 7.33 0.76 1.47
CA GLY A 24 7.05 -0.21 2.53
C GLY A 24 7.33 0.36 3.92
N ILE A 25 8.50 0.95 4.15
CA ILE A 25 8.86 1.56 5.42
C ILE A 25 7.85 2.66 5.79
N SER A 26 7.56 3.58 4.87
CA SER A 26 6.63 4.68 5.13
C SER A 26 5.24 4.17 5.46
N TYR A 27 4.73 3.18 4.71
CA TYR A 27 3.42 2.59 5.00
C TYR A 27 3.40 1.84 6.35
N GLY A 28 4.48 1.18 6.70
CA GLY A 28 4.66 0.50 7.98
C GLY A 28 4.61 1.43 9.20
N THR A 29 4.73 2.75 9.01
CA THR A 29 4.54 3.74 10.11
C THR A 29 3.06 3.99 10.43
N ASN A 30 2.10 3.38 9.72
CA ASN A 30 0.66 3.54 10.00
C ASN A 30 0.28 3.39 11.49
N PRO A 31 0.72 2.35 12.22
CA PRO A 31 0.35 2.18 13.63
C PRO A 31 0.80 3.34 14.53
N LEU A 32 1.93 3.99 14.18
CA LEU A 32 2.47 5.11 14.95
C LEU A 32 1.48 6.28 15.05
N PHE A 33 0.76 6.56 13.97
CA PHE A 33 -0.20 7.67 13.91
C PHE A 33 -1.64 7.22 14.09
N ALA A 34 -2.01 6.04 13.59
CA ALA A 34 -3.39 5.56 13.64
C ALA A 34 -3.80 5.04 15.04
N LYS A 35 -2.89 4.37 15.75
CA LYS A 35 -3.22 3.81 17.06
C LYS A 35 -3.63 4.86 18.10
N PRO A 36 -2.93 6.00 18.25
CA PRO A 36 -3.39 7.08 19.12
C PRO A 36 -4.77 7.61 18.74
N LEU A 37 -5.05 7.80 17.44
CA LEU A 37 -6.36 8.29 16.96
C LEU A 37 -7.50 7.31 17.26
N LEU A 38 -7.28 6.01 17.10
CA LEU A 38 -8.27 4.99 17.44
C LEU A 38 -8.51 4.93 18.96
N GLN A 39 -7.46 5.13 19.77
CA GLN A 39 -7.55 5.17 21.24
C GLN A 39 -8.29 6.42 21.74
N SER A 40 -8.18 7.55 21.06
CA SER A 40 -8.96 8.77 21.36
C SER A 40 -10.42 8.70 20.88
N GLY A 41 -10.81 7.62 20.17
CA GLY A 41 -12.20 7.41 19.70
C GLY A 41 -12.51 8.01 18.34
N VAL A 42 -11.51 8.43 17.57
CA VAL A 42 -11.71 8.91 16.19
C VAL A 42 -12.24 7.77 15.30
N PRO A 43 -13.41 7.88 14.67
CA PRO A 43 -13.95 6.83 13.81
C PRO A 43 -13.05 6.57 12.60
N VAL A 44 -12.93 5.29 12.19
CA VAL A 44 -12.08 4.87 11.06
C VAL A 44 -12.35 5.65 9.79
N LEU A 45 -13.63 5.91 9.45
CA LEU A 45 -14.00 6.66 8.25
C LEU A 45 -13.54 8.13 8.31
N VAL A 46 -13.61 8.76 9.49
CA VAL A 46 -13.10 10.12 9.72
C VAL A 46 -11.59 10.16 9.54
N MET A 47 -10.88 9.22 10.17
CA MET A 47 -9.44 9.08 10.03
C MET A 47 -9.03 8.88 8.55
N LEU A 48 -9.71 8.00 7.81
CA LEU A 48 -9.44 7.74 6.41
C LEU A 48 -9.78 8.95 5.52
N PHE A 49 -10.88 9.66 5.81
CA PHE A 49 -11.22 10.89 5.09
C PHE A 49 -10.11 11.95 5.21
N PHE A 50 -9.65 12.25 6.43
CA PHE A 50 -8.58 13.23 6.63
C PHE A 50 -7.25 12.72 6.09
N ARG A 51 -6.91 11.46 6.28
CA ARG A 51 -5.72 10.84 5.71
C ARG A 51 -5.59 11.10 4.20
N TYR A 52 -6.66 10.85 3.46
CA TYR A 52 -6.69 11.02 2.01
C TYR A 52 -6.84 12.48 1.60
N GLY A 53 -7.71 13.24 2.29
CA GLY A 53 -7.98 14.64 2.01
C GLY A 53 -6.77 15.55 2.23
N ILE A 54 -6.10 15.41 3.37
CA ILE A 54 -4.88 16.17 3.67
C ILE A 54 -3.77 15.82 2.67
N SER A 55 -3.59 14.52 2.39
CA SER A 55 -2.59 14.09 1.39
C SER A 55 -2.89 14.67 0.01
N ALA A 56 -4.15 14.69 -0.41
CA ALA A 56 -4.57 15.28 -1.69
C ALA A 56 -4.32 16.79 -1.72
N ALA A 57 -4.63 17.50 -0.62
CA ALA A 57 -4.42 18.94 -0.52
C ALA A 57 -2.92 19.30 -0.58
N LEU A 58 -2.09 18.59 0.20
CA LEU A 58 -0.63 18.82 0.21
C LEU A 58 0.01 18.49 -1.14
N LEU A 59 -0.40 17.37 -1.78
CA LEU A 59 0.09 17.00 -3.09
C LEU A 59 -0.37 18.00 -4.17
N SER A 60 -1.62 18.48 -4.09
CA SER A 60 -2.12 19.52 -4.98
C SER A 60 -1.32 20.81 -4.86
N LEU A 61 -1.05 21.26 -3.63
CA LEU A 61 -0.23 22.44 -3.36
C LEU A 61 1.18 22.26 -3.93
N TRP A 62 1.79 21.11 -3.70
CA TRP A 62 3.12 20.81 -4.24
C TRP A 62 3.13 20.80 -5.78
N MET A 63 2.12 20.21 -6.43
CA MET A 63 1.98 20.20 -7.88
C MET A 63 1.79 21.60 -8.45
N LEU A 64 1.00 22.47 -7.78
CA LEU A 64 0.83 23.89 -8.16
C LEU A 64 2.17 24.62 -8.11
N LEU A 65 2.92 24.48 -7.03
CA LEU A 65 4.24 25.13 -6.86
C LEU A 65 5.26 24.64 -7.91
N LYS A 66 5.19 23.38 -8.29
CA LYS A 66 6.08 22.77 -9.31
C LYS A 66 5.56 22.92 -10.73
N ARG A 67 4.38 23.51 -10.92
CA ARG A 67 3.70 23.65 -12.24
C ARG A 67 3.50 22.30 -12.94
N GLU A 68 3.27 21.26 -12.15
CA GLU A 68 2.95 19.91 -12.68
C GLU A 68 1.52 19.91 -13.25
N PRO A 69 1.26 19.18 -14.34
CA PRO A 69 -0.05 19.17 -14.98
C PRO A 69 -1.08 18.40 -14.15
N PHE A 70 -2.22 19.02 -13.87
CA PHE A 70 -3.39 18.37 -13.26
C PHE A 70 -4.29 17.71 -14.30
N SER A 71 -4.20 18.19 -15.55
CA SER A 71 -5.13 17.79 -16.59
C SER A 71 -4.85 16.38 -17.09
N VAL A 72 -5.93 15.62 -17.18
CA VAL A 72 -5.97 14.28 -17.79
C VAL A 72 -7.04 14.26 -18.87
N LYS A 73 -6.94 13.36 -19.82
CA LYS A 73 -7.97 13.22 -20.84
C LYS A 73 -9.25 12.64 -20.23
N LYS A 74 -10.42 13.10 -20.68
CA LYS A 74 -11.73 12.64 -20.15
C LYS A 74 -11.85 11.10 -20.10
N ARG A 75 -11.28 10.40 -21.07
CA ARG A 75 -11.26 8.93 -21.13
C ARG A 75 -10.41 8.25 -20.05
N GLU A 76 -9.56 9.00 -19.35
CA GLU A 76 -8.66 8.49 -18.29
C GLU A 76 -9.27 8.66 -16.92
N ILE A 77 -10.18 9.62 -16.74
CA ILE A 77 -10.80 9.95 -15.45
C ILE A 77 -11.46 8.72 -14.83
N GLY A 78 -12.23 7.94 -15.62
CA GLY A 78 -12.89 6.74 -15.12
C GLY A 78 -11.90 5.69 -14.61
N LEU A 79 -10.75 5.52 -15.27
CA LEU A 79 -9.72 4.59 -14.82
C LEU A 79 -8.99 5.10 -13.58
N LEU A 80 -8.70 6.39 -13.50
CA LEU A 80 -8.10 7.01 -12.32
C LEU A 80 -9.03 6.96 -11.10
N ALA A 81 -10.33 7.19 -11.31
CA ALA A 81 -11.34 7.01 -10.27
C ALA A 81 -11.42 5.54 -9.80
N LEU A 82 -11.39 4.57 -10.73
CA LEU A 82 -11.32 3.15 -10.39
C LEU A 82 -10.09 2.83 -9.52
N LEU A 83 -8.93 3.37 -9.85
CA LEU A 83 -7.72 3.21 -9.04
C LEU A 83 -7.90 3.80 -7.63
N GLY A 84 -8.54 4.96 -7.52
CA GLY A 84 -8.89 5.57 -6.23
C GLY A 84 -9.86 4.70 -5.43
N VAL A 85 -10.89 4.15 -6.05
CA VAL A 85 -11.84 3.23 -5.39
C VAL A 85 -11.13 1.95 -4.93
N LEU A 86 -10.26 1.37 -5.75
CA LEU A 86 -9.51 0.17 -5.38
C LEU A 86 -8.58 0.41 -4.20
N PHE A 87 -7.84 1.52 -4.20
CA PHE A 87 -6.92 1.84 -3.12
C PHE A 87 -7.66 2.20 -1.82
N ALA A 88 -8.70 3.03 -1.90
CA ALA A 88 -9.55 3.38 -0.77
C ALA A 88 -10.32 2.17 -0.24
N GLY A 89 -10.85 1.34 -1.13
CA GLY A 89 -11.52 0.08 -0.78
C GLY A 89 -10.59 -0.88 -0.04
N SER A 90 -9.34 -1.03 -0.49
CA SER A 90 -8.34 -1.80 0.23
C SER A 90 -8.16 -1.29 1.67
N SER A 91 -8.00 0.02 1.85
CA SER A 91 -7.88 0.62 3.19
C SER A 91 -9.13 0.38 4.04
N LEU A 92 -10.32 0.59 3.47
CA LEU A 92 -11.58 0.40 4.19
C LEU A 92 -11.77 -1.05 4.64
N PHE A 93 -11.56 -2.01 3.75
CA PHE A 93 -11.70 -3.43 4.06
C PHE A 93 -10.69 -3.88 5.13
N LEU A 94 -9.45 -3.38 5.08
CA LEU A 94 -8.46 -3.68 6.11
C LEU A 94 -8.90 -3.16 7.48
N PHE A 95 -9.27 -1.88 7.59
CA PHE A 95 -9.65 -1.31 8.87
C PHE A 95 -10.98 -1.91 9.40
N ALA A 96 -11.94 -2.19 8.53
CA ALA A 96 -13.17 -2.88 8.91
C ALA A 96 -12.90 -4.32 9.40
N SER A 97 -11.85 -5.00 8.90
CA SER A 97 -11.50 -6.35 9.36
C SER A 97 -11.04 -6.37 10.82
N TYR A 98 -10.50 -5.26 11.35
CA TYR A 98 -10.04 -5.18 12.74
C TYR A 98 -11.16 -5.29 13.78
N GLU A 99 -12.41 -5.08 13.39
CA GLU A 99 -13.59 -5.30 14.25
C GLU A 99 -13.87 -6.80 14.46
N PHE A 100 -13.37 -7.67 13.61
CA PHE A 100 -13.71 -9.09 13.58
C PHE A 100 -12.52 -10.01 13.85
N ILE A 101 -11.29 -9.54 13.65
CA ILE A 101 -10.06 -10.31 13.82
C ILE A 101 -8.93 -9.42 14.36
N PRO A 102 -7.95 -10.00 15.08
CA PRO A 102 -6.78 -9.25 15.55
C PRO A 102 -6.07 -8.55 14.38
N SER A 103 -5.62 -7.31 14.62
CA SER A 103 -4.97 -6.47 13.60
C SER A 103 -3.72 -7.12 12.98
N GLY A 104 -2.95 -7.87 13.78
CA GLY A 104 -1.80 -8.65 13.30
C GLY A 104 -2.18 -9.73 12.31
N LEU A 105 -3.28 -10.47 12.56
CA LEU A 105 -3.81 -11.47 11.63
C LEU A 105 -4.34 -10.80 10.36
N ALA A 106 -5.10 -9.72 10.50
CA ALA A 106 -5.63 -8.96 9.37
C ALA A 106 -4.49 -8.46 8.45
N THR A 107 -3.45 -7.86 9.04
CA THR A 107 -2.27 -7.40 8.31
C THR A 107 -1.57 -8.56 7.60
N THR A 108 -1.43 -9.71 8.25
CA THR A 108 -0.88 -10.93 7.62
C THR A 108 -1.69 -11.37 6.41
N LEU A 109 -3.02 -11.36 6.51
CA LEU A 109 -3.90 -11.74 5.40
C LEU A 109 -3.83 -10.75 4.24
N VAL A 110 -3.68 -9.46 4.51
CA VAL A 110 -3.45 -8.46 3.44
C VAL A 110 -2.18 -8.77 2.66
N TYR A 111 -1.17 -9.35 3.29
CA TYR A 111 0.05 -9.80 2.60
C TYR A 111 -0.14 -10.97 1.62
N LEU A 112 -1.35 -11.45 1.41
CA LEU A 112 -1.70 -12.25 0.23
C LEU A 112 -1.64 -11.45 -1.08
N TYR A 113 -1.59 -10.10 -1.02
CA TYR A 113 -1.59 -9.29 -2.24
C TYR A 113 -0.45 -9.61 -3.23
N PRO A 114 0.79 -9.97 -2.84
CA PRO A 114 1.80 -10.39 -3.81
C PRO A 114 1.43 -11.68 -4.56
N VAL A 115 0.73 -12.61 -3.87
CA VAL A 115 0.20 -13.83 -4.50
C VAL A 115 -0.86 -13.45 -5.52
N PHE A 116 -1.83 -12.59 -5.15
CA PHE A 116 -2.85 -12.11 -6.09
C PHE A 116 -2.25 -11.35 -7.27
N VAL A 117 -1.26 -10.46 -7.04
CA VAL A 117 -0.53 -9.80 -8.13
C VAL A 117 0.08 -10.81 -9.08
N ALA A 118 0.78 -11.85 -8.57
CA ALA A 118 1.38 -12.87 -9.39
C ALA A 118 0.32 -13.68 -10.17
N LEU A 119 -0.80 -14.05 -9.54
CA LEU A 119 -1.89 -14.77 -10.20
C LEU A 119 -2.54 -13.91 -11.30
N ILE A 120 -2.84 -12.64 -11.04
CA ILE A 120 -3.37 -11.72 -12.05
C ILE A 120 -2.39 -11.57 -13.21
N MET A 121 -1.09 -11.47 -12.93
CA MET A 121 -0.06 -11.41 -13.97
C MET A 121 -0.04 -12.68 -14.84
N VAL A 122 -0.20 -13.87 -14.24
CA VAL A 122 -0.33 -15.13 -14.99
C VAL A 122 -1.58 -15.14 -15.87
N LEU A 123 -2.73 -14.68 -15.35
CA LEU A 123 -3.98 -14.56 -16.13
C LEU A 123 -3.81 -13.60 -17.33
N LEU A 124 -2.98 -12.57 -17.18
CA LEU A 124 -2.62 -11.65 -18.26
C LEU A 124 -1.49 -12.19 -19.16
N ARG A 125 -1.14 -13.48 -19.05
CA ARG A 125 -0.07 -14.18 -19.79
C ARG A 125 1.34 -13.63 -19.55
N PHE A 126 1.58 -12.99 -18.40
CA PHE A 126 2.91 -12.57 -17.96
C PHE A 126 3.36 -13.48 -16.82
N TYR A 127 4.19 -14.46 -17.14
CA TYR A 127 4.60 -15.50 -16.19
C TYR A 127 5.77 -15.00 -15.31
N PRO A 128 5.56 -14.83 -13.98
CA PRO A 128 6.66 -14.58 -13.06
C PRO A 128 7.66 -15.74 -13.06
N SER A 129 8.94 -15.43 -12.86
CA SER A 129 9.96 -16.46 -12.77
C SER A 129 9.78 -17.35 -11.53
N TRP A 130 10.36 -18.55 -11.54
CA TRP A 130 10.32 -19.43 -10.37
C TRP A 130 10.95 -18.81 -9.12
N GLN A 131 11.98 -17.95 -9.29
CA GLN A 131 12.59 -17.20 -8.21
C GLN A 131 11.60 -16.21 -7.56
N THR A 132 10.73 -15.60 -8.35
CA THR A 132 9.65 -14.73 -7.87
C THR A 132 8.66 -15.53 -7.01
N TRP A 133 8.24 -16.72 -7.48
CA TRP A 133 7.34 -17.58 -6.72
C TRP A 133 7.97 -18.06 -5.41
N LEU A 134 9.25 -18.43 -5.44
CA LEU A 134 9.97 -18.80 -4.22
C LEU A 134 10.08 -17.64 -3.24
N SER A 135 10.38 -16.42 -3.73
CA SER A 135 10.43 -15.23 -2.89
C SER A 135 9.06 -14.90 -2.27
N ILE A 136 7.96 -15.03 -3.04
CA ILE A 136 6.60 -14.85 -2.53
C ILE A 136 6.30 -15.86 -1.42
N ALA A 137 6.57 -17.14 -1.65
CA ALA A 137 6.33 -18.20 -0.68
C ALA A 137 7.17 -18.01 0.60
N ALA A 138 8.45 -17.66 0.46
CA ALA A 138 9.35 -17.42 1.59
C ALA A 138 8.90 -16.16 2.38
N THR A 139 8.55 -15.07 1.70
CA THR A 139 8.03 -13.85 2.33
C THR A 139 6.75 -14.15 3.11
N PHE A 140 5.81 -14.88 2.51
CA PHE A 140 4.57 -15.26 3.17
C PHE A 140 4.81 -16.15 4.39
N GLY A 141 5.69 -17.15 4.29
CA GLY A 141 6.09 -18.00 5.42
C GLY A 141 6.73 -17.19 6.56
N GLY A 142 7.61 -16.25 6.21
CA GLY A 142 8.20 -15.32 7.18
C GLY A 142 7.15 -14.46 7.90
N ILE A 143 6.17 -13.92 7.17
CA ILE A 143 5.08 -13.12 7.74
C ILE A 143 4.18 -13.96 8.66
N LEU A 144 3.90 -15.22 8.32
CA LEU A 144 3.16 -16.12 9.22
C LEU A 144 3.88 -16.31 10.56
N LEU A 145 5.21 -16.35 10.57
CA LEU A 145 5.99 -16.41 11.82
C LEU A 145 5.93 -15.10 12.62
N LEU A 146 5.78 -13.95 11.92
CA LEU A 146 5.62 -12.64 12.56
C LEU A 146 4.25 -12.49 13.25
N SER A 147 3.22 -13.10 12.70
CA SER A 147 1.83 -12.98 13.14
C SER A 147 1.43 -14.15 14.02
N SER A 148 2.06 -14.29 15.20
CA SER A 148 1.59 -15.27 16.18
C SER A 148 0.28 -14.77 16.82
N PRO A 149 -0.86 -15.48 16.64
CA PRO A 149 -2.10 -15.09 17.30
C PRO A 149 -1.91 -15.12 18.81
N SER A 150 -2.38 -14.08 19.52
CA SER A 150 -2.54 -14.15 20.95
C SER A 150 -3.53 -15.28 21.29
N GLN A 151 -3.18 -16.16 22.24
CA GLN A 151 -4.07 -17.24 22.67
C GLN A 151 -5.41 -16.64 23.13
N GLY A 152 -6.53 -17.14 22.57
CA GLY A 152 -7.89 -16.73 22.93
C GLY A 152 -8.50 -15.60 22.08
N ALA A 153 -7.85 -15.20 20.99
CA ALA A 153 -8.44 -14.23 20.07
C ALA A 153 -9.66 -14.78 19.33
N ASP A 154 -10.78 -14.05 19.40
CA ASP A 154 -11.99 -14.38 18.63
C ASP A 154 -11.77 -14.09 17.14
N ILE A 155 -11.82 -15.13 16.32
CA ILE A 155 -11.58 -15.03 14.87
C ILE A 155 -12.90 -15.28 14.15
N LYS A 156 -13.46 -14.22 13.53
CA LYS A 156 -14.72 -14.28 12.79
C LYS A 156 -14.48 -14.29 11.28
N LEU A 157 -15.20 -15.15 10.58
CA LEU A 157 -15.08 -15.29 9.12
C LEU A 157 -15.24 -13.97 8.35
N PRO A 158 -16.16 -13.04 8.70
CA PRO A 158 -16.25 -11.75 8.00
C PRO A 158 -14.94 -10.96 8.00
N GLY A 159 -14.18 -10.97 9.11
CA GLY A 159 -12.88 -10.29 9.17
C GLY A 159 -11.85 -10.88 8.23
N ILE A 160 -11.81 -12.22 8.09
CA ILE A 160 -10.94 -12.90 7.12
C ILE A 160 -11.31 -12.50 5.70
N ILE A 161 -12.60 -12.52 5.35
CA ILE A 161 -13.08 -12.14 4.02
C ILE A 161 -12.71 -10.69 3.70
N LEU A 162 -12.93 -9.76 4.64
CA LEU A 162 -12.56 -8.36 4.48
C LEU A 162 -11.05 -8.17 4.26
N ALA A 163 -10.21 -8.84 5.04
CA ALA A 163 -8.76 -8.76 4.88
C ALA A 163 -8.29 -9.31 3.51
N VAL A 164 -8.89 -10.42 3.04
CA VAL A 164 -8.62 -10.97 1.71
C VAL A 164 -9.11 -10.05 0.59
N MET A 165 -10.29 -9.43 0.74
CA MET A 165 -10.81 -8.44 -0.20
C MET A 165 -9.92 -7.19 -0.26
N SER A 166 -9.37 -6.76 0.88
CA SER A 166 -8.36 -5.70 0.93
C SER A 166 -7.14 -6.05 0.09
N ALA A 167 -6.57 -7.25 0.29
CA ALA A 167 -5.42 -7.74 -0.47
C ALA A 167 -5.69 -7.80 -1.98
N LEU A 168 -6.86 -8.30 -2.37
CA LEU A 168 -7.25 -8.41 -3.77
C LEU A 168 -7.44 -7.03 -4.42
N SER A 169 -8.09 -6.09 -3.72
CA SER A 169 -8.29 -4.72 -4.18
C SER A 169 -6.94 -4.02 -4.43
N TYR A 170 -6.00 -4.18 -3.50
CA TYR A 170 -4.65 -3.63 -3.62
C TYR A 170 -3.85 -4.25 -4.75
N ALA A 171 -3.98 -5.56 -4.97
CA ALA A 171 -3.33 -6.26 -6.08
C ALA A 171 -3.83 -5.74 -7.45
N PHE A 172 -5.13 -5.53 -7.62
CA PHE A 172 -5.68 -4.91 -8.83
C PHE A 172 -5.15 -3.50 -9.05
N TYR A 173 -5.09 -2.68 -7.99
CA TYR A 173 -4.49 -1.35 -8.06
C TYR A 173 -3.08 -1.41 -8.62
N LEU A 174 -2.19 -2.23 -8.04
CA LEU A 174 -0.79 -2.35 -8.47
C LEU A 174 -0.66 -2.82 -9.92
N VAL A 175 -1.44 -3.82 -10.32
CA VAL A 175 -1.39 -4.34 -11.69
C VAL A 175 -1.87 -3.31 -12.69
N ILE A 176 -2.98 -2.60 -12.41
CA ILE A 176 -3.53 -1.59 -13.32
C ILE A 176 -2.56 -0.41 -13.46
N VAL A 177 -1.96 0.07 -12.38
CA VAL A 177 -0.94 1.14 -12.41
C VAL A 177 0.21 0.79 -13.35
N ASN A 178 0.66 -0.46 -13.32
CA ASN A 178 1.79 -0.89 -14.16
C ASN A 178 1.40 -1.22 -15.61
N ARG A 179 0.26 -1.90 -15.81
CA ARG A 179 -0.07 -2.54 -17.08
C ARG A 179 -0.95 -1.70 -18.01
N SER A 180 -1.70 -0.74 -17.48
CA SER A 180 -2.60 0.06 -18.30
C SER A 180 -1.83 1.03 -19.23
N GLY A 181 -1.87 0.75 -20.53
CA GLY A 181 -1.32 1.64 -21.56
C GLY A 181 -1.98 3.03 -21.58
N ARG A 182 -3.24 3.12 -21.11
CA ARG A 182 -4.02 4.37 -21.12
C ARG A 182 -3.46 5.45 -20.21
N ILE A 183 -2.82 5.06 -19.09
CA ILE A 183 -2.30 5.98 -18.07
C ILE A 183 -0.78 6.03 -18.02
N LYS A 184 -0.06 5.36 -18.93
CA LYS A 184 1.41 5.36 -18.97
C LYS A 184 2.03 6.75 -19.09
N HIS A 185 1.33 7.70 -19.70
CA HIS A 185 1.79 9.07 -19.89
C HIS A 185 1.36 10.01 -18.75
N VAL A 186 0.44 9.56 -17.89
CA VAL A 186 0.02 10.31 -16.70
C VAL A 186 1.16 10.24 -15.68
N SER A 187 1.52 11.39 -15.09
CA SER A 187 2.58 11.43 -14.08
C SER A 187 2.17 10.66 -12.81
N GLU A 188 3.15 10.17 -12.05
CA GLU A 188 2.91 9.48 -10.78
C GLU A 188 2.17 10.38 -9.80
N HIS A 189 2.49 11.69 -9.80
CA HIS A 189 1.86 12.69 -8.95
C HIS A 189 0.38 12.85 -9.28
N THR A 190 0.06 13.01 -10.58
CA THR A 190 -1.33 13.14 -11.04
C THR A 190 -2.13 11.86 -10.74
N LEU A 191 -1.57 10.68 -11.00
CA LEU A 191 -2.20 9.39 -10.69
C LEU A 191 -2.53 9.29 -9.20
N THR A 192 -1.54 9.60 -8.35
CA THR A 192 -1.70 9.57 -6.89
C THR A 192 -2.74 10.58 -6.43
N LEU A 193 -2.72 11.79 -6.98
CA LEU A 193 -3.70 12.82 -6.63
C LEU A 193 -5.14 12.38 -6.91
N TYR A 194 -5.41 11.87 -8.11
CA TYR A 194 -6.74 11.38 -8.45
C TYR A 194 -7.18 10.22 -7.56
N ALA A 195 -6.27 9.31 -7.20
CA ALA A 195 -6.57 8.23 -6.28
C ALA A 195 -6.90 8.75 -4.86
N LEU A 196 -6.14 9.73 -4.37
CA LEU A 196 -6.39 10.35 -3.06
C LEU A 196 -7.71 11.13 -3.03
N VAL A 197 -7.99 11.96 -4.04
CA VAL A 197 -9.23 12.74 -4.14
C VAL A 197 -10.45 11.80 -4.21
N THR A 198 -10.38 10.76 -5.03
CA THR A 198 -11.46 9.77 -5.15
C THR A 198 -11.69 9.05 -3.83
N GLY A 199 -10.61 8.66 -3.13
CA GLY A 199 -10.72 8.01 -1.82
C GLY A 199 -11.31 8.93 -0.75
N ALA A 200 -10.85 10.17 -0.66
CA ALA A 200 -11.41 11.16 0.26
C ALA A 200 -12.91 11.38 0.01
N PHE A 201 -13.30 11.55 -1.25
CA PHE A 201 -14.70 11.70 -1.63
C PHE A 201 -15.53 10.46 -1.23
N LEU A 202 -15.01 9.26 -1.47
CA LEU A 202 -15.67 8.02 -1.11
C LEU A 202 -15.92 7.92 0.41
N PHE A 203 -14.91 8.22 1.23
CA PHE A 203 -15.06 8.17 2.69
C PHE A 203 -16.01 9.25 3.23
N ALA A 204 -15.97 10.47 2.66
CA ALA A 204 -16.93 11.52 2.98
C ALA A 204 -18.37 11.09 2.64
N LEU A 205 -18.56 10.49 1.47
CA LEU A 205 -19.85 10.01 1.01
C LEU A 205 -20.41 8.91 1.93
N ILE A 206 -19.58 7.92 2.28
CA ILE A 206 -19.99 6.85 3.20
C ILE A 206 -20.37 7.44 4.57
N ARG A 207 -19.56 8.36 5.08
CA ARG A 207 -19.81 9.01 6.37
C ARG A 207 -21.11 9.84 6.37
N PHE A 208 -21.35 10.56 5.28
CA PHE A 208 -22.59 11.31 5.08
C PHE A 208 -23.82 10.40 5.14
N PHE A 209 -23.80 9.26 4.45
CA PHE A 209 -24.92 8.30 4.48
C PHE A 209 -25.10 7.62 5.84
N GLN A 210 -24.05 7.55 6.66
CA GLN A 210 -24.14 7.08 8.04
C GLN A 210 -24.69 8.14 9.03
N GLY A 211 -24.91 9.38 8.57
CA GLY A 211 -25.41 10.47 9.40
C GLY A 211 -24.43 11.00 10.44
N GLY A 212 -23.14 10.66 10.34
CA GLY A 212 -22.09 11.09 11.27
C GLY A 212 -21.36 12.35 10.83
N SER A 213 -20.81 13.10 11.80
CA SER A 213 -19.93 14.24 11.50
C SER A 213 -18.58 13.80 10.92
N ILE A 214 -18.03 14.57 9.98
CA ILE A 214 -16.70 14.34 9.43
C ILE A 214 -15.57 14.75 10.37
N THR A 215 -15.87 15.46 11.47
CA THR A 215 -14.91 15.88 12.50
C THR A 215 -15.10 15.18 13.83
N GLU A 216 -15.94 14.15 13.88
CA GLU A 216 -16.27 13.40 15.09
C GLU A 216 -15.00 12.78 15.71
N GLY A 217 -14.83 12.97 17.02
CA GLY A 217 -13.71 12.42 17.78
C GLY A 217 -12.38 13.14 17.63
N ILE A 218 -12.32 14.26 16.88
CA ILE A 218 -11.10 15.06 16.74
C ILE A 218 -11.18 16.24 17.71
N ASP A 219 -10.65 16.08 18.92
CA ASP A 219 -10.83 17.06 19.99
C ASP A 219 -9.54 17.79 20.37
N THR A 220 -8.37 17.23 20.03
CA THR A 220 -7.07 17.74 20.48
C THR A 220 -6.13 18.14 19.34
N ALA A 221 -5.15 19.01 19.64
CA ALA A 221 -4.06 19.31 18.71
C ALA A 221 -3.20 18.08 18.38
N ALA A 222 -3.12 17.10 19.30
CA ALA A 222 -2.42 15.85 19.07
C ALA A 222 -3.13 15.00 18.02
N ASP A 223 -4.48 14.98 18.00
CA ASP A 223 -5.23 14.26 16.98
C ASP A 223 -4.95 14.83 15.58
N TRP A 224 -4.94 16.17 15.45
CA TRP A 224 -4.56 16.82 14.21
C TRP A 224 -3.12 16.51 13.79
N GLY A 225 -2.18 16.49 14.74
CA GLY A 225 -0.79 16.11 14.51
C GLY A 225 -0.67 14.67 13.96
N ASN A 226 -1.41 13.74 14.56
CA ASN A 226 -1.46 12.34 14.11
C ASN A 226 -2.13 12.20 12.73
N LEU A 227 -3.21 12.95 12.46
CA LEU A 227 -3.88 12.96 11.14
C LEU A 227 -2.94 13.48 10.04
N ILE A 228 -2.21 14.56 10.30
CA ILE A 228 -1.23 15.11 9.36
C ILE A 228 -0.08 14.11 9.15
N GLY A 229 0.45 13.53 10.24
CA GLY A 229 1.48 12.50 10.17
C GLY A 229 1.03 11.30 9.34
N LEU A 230 -0.19 10.82 9.57
CA LEU A 230 -0.82 9.72 8.83
C LEU A 230 -1.01 10.07 7.33
N ALA A 231 -1.32 11.31 7.02
CA ALA A 231 -1.49 11.76 5.65
C ALA A 231 -0.15 11.89 4.91
N VAL A 232 0.87 12.43 5.55
CA VAL A 232 2.17 12.70 4.90
C VAL A 232 2.99 11.43 4.78
N VAL A 233 3.25 10.71 5.88
CA VAL A 233 4.24 9.63 5.89
C VAL A 233 3.69 8.35 5.27
N PRO A 234 2.71 7.65 5.86
CA PRO A 234 2.24 6.38 5.32
C PRO A 234 1.30 6.50 4.13
N THR A 235 0.87 7.72 3.76
CA THR A 235 -0.01 7.90 2.60
C THR A 235 0.72 8.58 1.44
N MET A 236 1.05 9.86 1.55
CA MET A 236 1.60 10.60 0.41
C MET A 236 2.95 10.05 -0.03
N ILE A 237 3.92 9.91 0.90
CA ILE A 237 5.25 9.41 0.57
C ILE A 237 5.15 7.97 0.06
N SER A 238 4.40 7.12 0.76
CA SER A 238 4.25 5.71 0.38
C SER A 238 3.62 5.56 -1.00
N MET A 239 2.51 6.23 -1.30
CA MET A 239 1.84 6.11 -2.60
C MET A 239 2.70 6.61 -3.76
N LEU A 240 3.37 7.76 -3.59
CA LEU A 240 4.25 8.31 -4.63
C LEU A 240 5.41 7.36 -4.94
N THR A 241 6.09 6.88 -3.91
CA THR A 241 7.22 5.98 -4.09
C THR A 241 6.78 4.59 -4.59
N LEU A 242 5.61 4.10 -4.16
CA LEU A 242 5.01 2.87 -4.66
C LEU A 242 4.70 2.96 -6.17
N ALA A 243 4.12 4.07 -6.63
CA ALA A 243 3.81 4.27 -8.04
C ALA A 243 5.08 4.28 -8.90
N VAL A 244 6.14 4.98 -8.45
CA VAL A 244 7.46 4.98 -9.11
C VAL A 244 8.06 3.57 -9.14
N SER A 245 8.06 2.87 -8.00
CA SER A 245 8.55 1.49 -7.91
C SER A 245 7.83 0.58 -8.89
N SER A 246 6.49 0.58 -8.88
CA SER A 246 5.67 -0.26 -9.75
C SER A 246 5.96 -0.02 -11.24
N ARG A 247 6.21 1.22 -11.64
CA ARG A 247 6.56 1.57 -13.03
C ARG A 247 7.97 1.12 -13.44
N PHE A 248 8.93 1.20 -12.52
CA PHE A 248 10.35 0.93 -12.84
C PHE A 248 10.73 -0.53 -12.74
N ILE A 249 10.19 -1.26 -11.77
CA ILE A 249 10.55 -2.67 -11.54
C ILE A 249 9.38 -3.65 -11.68
N GLY A 250 8.18 -3.14 -11.96
CA GLY A 250 6.96 -3.91 -12.16
C GLY A 250 6.21 -4.25 -10.87
N PRO A 251 4.90 -4.60 -10.99
CA PRO A 251 4.03 -4.77 -9.83
C PRO A 251 4.45 -5.93 -8.93
N THR A 252 4.90 -7.04 -9.51
CA THR A 252 5.28 -8.24 -8.75
C THR A 252 6.50 -7.98 -7.84
N LYS A 253 7.54 -7.30 -8.35
CA LYS A 253 8.72 -6.97 -7.53
C LYS A 253 8.38 -5.91 -6.49
N THR A 254 7.58 -4.92 -6.85
CA THR A 254 7.11 -3.88 -5.94
C THR A 254 6.31 -4.49 -4.79
N SER A 255 5.43 -5.46 -5.06
CA SER A 255 4.63 -6.12 -4.02
C SER A 255 5.48 -6.92 -3.03
N ILE A 256 6.56 -7.57 -3.49
CA ILE A 256 7.49 -8.28 -2.58
C ILE A 256 8.22 -7.29 -1.67
N LEU A 257 8.61 -6.11 -2.19
CA LEU A 257 9.22 -5.06 -1.37
C LEU A 257 8.28 -4.50 -0.29
N GLY A 258 6.98 -4.68 -0.44
CA GLY A 258 6.00 -4.38 0.60
C GLY A 258 6.23 -5.11 1.92
N VAL A 259 7.08 -6.14 1.97
CA VAL A 259 7.49 -6.80 3.22
C VAL A 259 8.09 -5.84 4.24
N PHE A 260 8.61 -4.70 3.81
CA PHE A 260 9.10 -3.67 4.73
C PHE A 260 7.97 -3.00 5.55
N GLU A 261 6.71 -3.12 5.12
CA GLU A 261 5.56 -2.62 5.90
C GLU A 261 5.43 -3.34 7.26
N PRO A 262 5.24 -4.69 7.33
CA PRO A 262 5.13 -5.37 8.60
C PRO A 262 6.42 -5.32 9.40
N LEU A 263 7.58 -5.35 8.75
CA LEU A 263 8.85 -5.21 9.45
C LEU A 263 8.92 -3.88 10.21
N THR A 264 8.53 -2.79 9.56
CA THR A 264 8.48 -1.46 10.19
C THR A 264 7.39 -1.39 11.27
N ALA A 265 6.20 -1.94 11.01
CA ALA A 265 5.11 -1.95 11.98
C ALA A 265 5.49 -2.71 13.26
N ILE A 266 6.19 -3.84 13.14
CA ILE A 266 6.70 -4.62 14.29
C ILE A 266 7.76 -3.82 15.05
N LEU A 267 8.72 -3.21 14.36
CA LEU A 267 9.73 -2.38 15.01
C LEU A 267 9.09 -1.22 15.78
N ILE A 268 8.07 -0.57 15.22
CA ILE A 268 7.32 0.49 15.89
C ILE A 268 6.55 -0.09 17.10
N GLY A 269 5.88 -1.22 16.95
CA GLY A 269 5.20 -1.92 18.03
C GLY A 269 6.12 -2.20 19.21
N THR A 270 7.30 -2.75 18.93
CA THR A 270 8.30 -3.07 19.94
C THR A 270 8.91 -1.81 20.58
N LEU A 271 9.33 -0.83 19.79
CA LEU A 271 10.09 0.33 20.29
C LEU A 271 9.19 1.41 20.91
N MET A 272 7.99 1.63 20.35
CA MET A 272 7.12 2.73 20.77
C MET A 272 5.96 2.27 21.69
N PHE A 273 5.51 1.02 21.53
CA PHE A 273 4.38 0.47 22.28
C PHE A 273 4.79 -0.66 23.23
N SER A 274 6.11 -0.91 23.40
CA SER A 274 6.66 -1.93 24.31
C SER A 274 6.09 -3.33 24.07
N GLU A 275 5.74 -3.65 22.82
CA GLU A 275 5.27 -4.98 22.45
C GLU A 275 6.44 -5.98 22.49
N PRO A 276 6.27 -7.18 23.09
CA PRO A 276 7.36 -8.13 23.25
C PRO A 276 7.82 -8.71 21.90
N MET A 277 9.11 -8.63 21.64
CA MET A 277 9.71 -9.27 20.46
C MET A 277 10.02 -10.74 20.75
N THR A 278 9.39 -11.65 20.00
CA THR A 278 9.62 -13.09 20.15
C THR A 278 10.73 -13.58 19.22
N TRP A 279 11.37 -14.71 19.56
CA TRP A 279 12.38 -15.33 18.68
C TRP A 279 11.79 -15.70 17.30
N LYS A 280 10.51 -16.10 17.24
CA LYS A 280 9.78 -16.39 15.99
C LYS A 280 9.71 -15.15 15.09
N MET A 281 9.50 -13.97 15.65
CA MET A 281 9.52 -12.71 14.92
C MET A 281 10.91 -12.44 14.32
N GLY A 282 11.99 -12.67 15.09
CA GLY A 282 13.36 -12.54 14.58
C GLY A 282 13.64 -13.46 13.37
N VAL A 283 13.23 -14.72 13.45
CA VAL A 283 13.34 -15.69 12.35
C VAL A 283 12.49 -15.25 11.15
N GLY A 284 11.23 -14.82 11.39
CA GLY A 284 10.35 -14.32 10.33
C GLY A 284 10.96 -13.11 9.59
N ILE A 285 11.54 -12.15 10.31
CA ILE A 285 12.26 -11.01 9.75
C ILE A 285 13.41 -11.48 8.85
N ALA A 286 14.25 -12.39 9.34
CA ALA A 286 15.39 -12.92 8.59
C ALA A 286 14.96 -13.62 7.29
N ILE A 287 13.88 -14.41 7.32
CA ILE A 287 13.31 -15.07 6.14
C ILE A 287 12.80 -14.02 5.13
N CYS A 288 12.04 -13.03 5.59
CA CYS A 288 11.48 -11.97 4.73
C CYS A 288 12.58 -11.17 4.04
N VAL A 289 13.58 -10.72 4.79
CA VAL A 289 14.72 -9.96 4.24
C VAL A 289 15.51 -10.84 3.28
N GLY A 290 15.78 -12.10 3.63
CA GLY A 290 16.46 -13.07 2.77
C GLY A 290 15.72 -13.31 1.44
N ALA A 291 14.39 -13.41 1.47
CA ALA A 291 13.57 -13.56 0.27
C ALA A 291 13.66 -12.34 -0.67
N VAL A 292 13.65 -11.12 -0.10
CA VAL A 292 13.82 -9.88 -0.87
C VAL A 292 15.22 -9.81 -1.49
N VAL A 293 16.26 -10.09 -0.69
CA VAL A 293 17.65 -10.11 -1.18
C VAL A 293 17.81 -11.12 -2.30
N PHE A 294 17.29 -12.33 -2.15
CA PHE A 294 17.31 -13.35 -3.20
C PHE A 294 16.65 -12.87 -4.50
N MET A 295 15.48 -12.25 -4.41
CA MET A 295 14.78 -11.68 -5.57
C MET A 295 15.60 -10.59 -6.27
N ILE A 296 16.31 -9.74 -5.50
CA ILE A 296 17.09 -8.65 -6.06
C ILE A 296 18.35 -9.17 -6.76
N LEU A 297 19.04 -10.13 -6.14
CA LEU A 297 20.32 -10.68 -6.65
C LEU A 297 20.14 -11.62 -7.84
N LYS A 298 19.05 -12.39 -7.87
CA LYS A 298 18.70 -13.30 -8.97
C LYS A 298 17.39 -12.89 -9.64
N PRO A 299 17.36 -11.77 -10.38
CA PRO A 299 16.17 -11.41 -11.13
C PRO A 299 15.97 -12.44 -12.23
N GLY A 300 14.93 -13.28 -12.09
CA GLY A 300 14.53 -14.19 -13.15
C GLY A 300 14.24 -13.41 -14.44
N ALA A 301 14.62 -13.95 -15.59
CA ALA A 301 14.23 -13.42 -16.88
C ALA A 301 12.68 -13.34 -16.89
N GLN A 302 12.14 -12.12 -17.05
CA GLN A 302 10.73 -11.96 -17.38
C GLN A 302 10.56 -12.58 -18.76
N GLY A 303 9.88 -13.72 -18.85
CA GLY A 303 9.49 -14.28 -20.13
C GLY A 303 8.63 -13.23 -20.84
N HIS A 304 9.21 -12.55 -21.82
CA HIS A 304 8.43 -11.86 -22.81
C HIS A 304 7.60 -12.95 -23.47
N GLY A 305 6.29 -12.95 -23.20
CA GLY A 305 5.37 -13.64 -24.08
C GLY A 305 5.67 -13.09 -25.47
N LYS A 306 6.05 -13.97 -26.37
CA LYS A 306 6.23 -13.64 -27.78
C LYS A 306 5.01 -12.81 -28.19
N GLU A 307 5.22 -11.56 -28.56
CA GLU A 307 4.25 -10.82 -29.35
C GLU A 307 4.03 -11.71 -30.57
N GLY A 308 2.82 -12.28 -30.65
CA GLY A 308 2.42 -13.12 -31.74
C GLY A 308 2.41 -12.30 -33.03
N GLU A 309 2.94 -12.91 -34.03
CA GLU A 309 2.78 -12.60 -35.42
C GLU A 309 1.33 -12.27 -35.82
#